data_ce09442b8f8d0f3e9811ec663016dd8f
#
_entry.id   ce09442b8f8d0f3e9811ec663016dd8f
#
_cell.length_a   1.000
_cell.length_b   1.000
_cell.length_c   1.000
_cell.angle_alpha   90.00
_cell.angle_beta   90.00
_cell.angle_gamma   90.00
#
_symmetry.space_group_name_H-M   'P 1'
#
loop_
_entity.id
_entity.type
_entity.pdbx_description
1 polymer ?
#
loop_
_entity_poly.entity_id
_entity_poly.type
_entity_poly.pdbx_seq_one_letter_code
_entity_poly.pdbx_strand_id
1 'polypeptide(L)'
;TGIDEAMVKIEKQEIVEHLSENSILVQLKYAGALTDEPLLNELYKRYQVTANILYGNIEILDGTPVGELVVVLSGEKAALAGAQEAIRQAGVQLKVLKGGQ
;
A
#
# COMPACT_ATOMS: atom_id res chain seq x y z
N THR A 1 -4.28 4.66 18.06
CA THR A 1 -4.80 3.51 17.37
C THR A 1 -3.68 2.52 17.00
N GLY A 2 -4.03 1.31 16.63
CA GLY A 2 -3.05 0.30 16.24
C GLY A 2 -2.19 0.72 15.05
N ILE A 3 -2.78 1.46 14.09
CA ILE A 3 -2.02 1.93 12.92
C ILE A 3 -0.97 2.98 13.33
N ASP A 4 -1.28 3.85 14.27
CA ASP A 4 -0.34 4.87 14.72
C ASP A 4 0.87 4.24 15.40
N GLU A 5 0.65 3.25 16.26
CA GLU A 5 1.71 2.51 16.91
C GLU A 5 2.56 1.74 15.90
N ALA A 6 1.90 1.11 14.92
CA ALA A 6 2.58 0.37 13.87
C ALA A 6 3.44 1.31 13.02
N MET A 7 2.94 2.51 12.70
CA MET A 7 3.69 3.48 11.90
C MET A 7 5.01 3.91 12.56
N VAL A 8 5.02 4.06 13.87
CA VAL A 8 6.26 4.40 14.59
C VAL A 8 7.32 3.32 14.36
N LYS A 9 6.91 2.05 14.40
CA LYS A 9 7.82 0.92 14.16
C LYS A 9 8.22 0.80 12.71
N ILE A 10 7.26 1.00 11.80
CA ILE A 10 7.50 0.90 10.35
C ILE A 10 8.52 1.94 9.89
N GLU A 11 8.38 3.18 10.35
CA GLU A 11 9.28 4.26 9.98
C GLU A 11 10.74 4.01 10.38
N LYS A 12 10.96 3.15 11.36
CA LYS A 12 12.31 2.79 11.84
C LYS A 12 12.92 1.61 11.10
N GLN A 13 12.17 0.93 10.22
CA GLN A 13 12.71 -0.18 9.45
C GLN A 13 13.67 0.34 8.38
N GLU A 14 14.75 -0.41 8.16
CA GLU A 14 15.74 -0.03 7.15
C GLU A 14 15.14 0.15 5.76
N ILE A 15 14.18 -0.71 5.38
CA ILE A 15 13.55 -0.60 4.07
C ILE A 15 12.83 0.73 3.89
N VAL A 16 12.29 1.30 4.98
CA VAL A 16 11.59 2.58 4.94
C VAL A 16 12.57 3.75 5.03
N GLU A 17 13.59 3.65 5.89
CA GLU A 17 14.60 4.69 6.04
C GLU A 17 15.42 4.86 4.76
N HIS A 18 15.63 3.78 4.02
CA HIS A 18 16.48 3.76 2.83
C HIS A 18 15.71 3.30 1.59
N LEU A 19 14.51 3.90 1.36
CA LEU A 19 13.74 3.60 0.16
C LEU A 19 14.54 3.97 -1.09
N SER A 20 14.54 3.09 -2.07
CA SER A 20 15.15 3.40 -3.36
C SER A 20 14.33 4.46 -4.09
N GLU A 21 14.93 5.12 -5.09
CA GLU A 21 14.22 6.13 -5.87
C GLU A 21 13.04 5.56 -6.67
N ASN A 22 12.99 4.24 -6.84
CA ASN A 22 11.89 3.56 -7.52
C ASN A 22 10.94 2.86 -6.55
N SER A 23 10.87 3.36 -5.32
CA SER A 23 9.97 2.81 -4.29
C SER A 23 9.20 3.92 -3.61
N ILE A 24 7.97 3.60 -3.23
CA ILE A 24 7.14 4.50 -2.43
C ILE A 24 6.49 3.72 -1.31
N LEU A 25 6.32 4.38 -0.16
CA LEU A 25 5.58 3.82 0.95
C LEU A 25 4.15 4.37 0.89
N VAL A 26 3.17 3.50 0.83
CA VAL A 26 1.77 3.90 0.71
C VAL A 26 0.92 3.23 1.79
N GLN A 27 -0.15 3.92 2.15
CA GLN A 27 -1.20 3.39 3.00
C GLN A 27 -2.43 3.18 2.13
N LEU A 28 -3.01 1.99 2.20
CA LEU A 28 -4.20 1.63 1.45
C LEU A 28 -5.34 1.35 2.43
N LYS A 29 -6.53 1.88 2.11
CA LYS A 29 -7.76 1.59 2.85
C LYS A 29 -8.82 1.10 1.89
N TYR A 30 -9.46 0.01 2.24
CA TYR A 30 -10.55 -0.56 1.44
C TYR A 30 -11.62 -1.12 2.34
N ALA A 31 -12.85 -1.23 1.84
CA ALA A 31 -14.00 -1.65 2.62
C ALA A 31 -14.84 -2.68 1.86
N GLY A 32 -15.59 -3.46 2.61
CA GLY A 32 -16.53 -4.43 2.08
C GLY A 32 -15.85 -5.68 1.52
N ALA A 33 -16.30 -6.12 0.37
CA ALA A 33 -15.83 -7.37 -0.25
C ALA A 33 -14.50 -7.23 -1.00
N LEU A 34 -13.92 -6.03 -1.05
CA LEU A 34 -12.63 -5.81 -1.70
C LEU A 34 -11.54 -6.55 -0.93
N THR A 35 -10.65 -7.18 -1.68
CA THR A 35 -9.48 -7.84 -1.09
C THR A 35 -8.22 -7.26 -1.71
N ASP A 36 -7.16 -7.25 -0.94
CA ASP A 36 -5.87 -6.71 -1.34
C ASP A 36 -5.11 -7.63 -2.30
N GLU A 37 -5.22 -8.94 -2.09
CA GLU A 37 -4.39 -9.91 -2.80
C GLU A 37 -4.58 -9.91 -4.31
N PRO A 38 -5.81 -10.00 -4.86
CA PRO A 38 -5.97 -9.93 -6.31
C PRO A 38 -5.51 -8.61 -6.90
N LEU A 39 -5.71 -7.50 -6.17
CA LEU A 39 -5.27 -6.19 -6.63
C LEU A 39 -3.74 -6.12 -6.74
N LEU A 40 -3.02 -6.56 -5.71
CA LEU A 40 -1.57 -6.52 -5.70
C LEU A 40 -0.97 -7.44 -6.78
N ASN A 41 -1.58 -8.61 -7.01
CA ASN A 41 -1.17 -9.50 -8.09
C ASN A 41 -1.36 -8.83 -9.44
N GLU A 42 -2.46 -8.11 -9.64
CA GLU A 42 -2.73 -7.39 -10.88
C GLU A 42 -1.69 -6.31 -11.14
N LEU A 43 -1.25 -5.61 -10.11
CA LEU A 43 -0.20 -4.60 -10.23
C LEU A 43 1.09 -5.22 -10.77
N TYR A 44 1.45 -6.38 -10.29
CA TYR A 44 2.64 -7.05 -10.77
C TYR A 44 2.49 -7.49 -12.23
N LYS A 45 1.36 -8.07 -12.59
CA LYS A 45 1.11 -8.57 -13.94
C LYS A 45 1.08 -7.45 -14.97
N ARG A 46 0.42 -6.34 -14.66
CA ARG A 46 0.18 -5.26 -15.62
C ARG A 46 1.31 -4.24 -15.66
N TYR A 47 1.92 -3.95 -14.52
CA TYR A 47 2.88 -2.84 -14.41
C TYR A 47 4.25 -3.29 -13.95
N GLN A 48 4.43 -4.57 -13.60
CA GLN A 48 5.63 -5.09 -12.96
C GLN A 48 5.99 -4.31 -11.70
N VAL A 49 4.96 -3.87 -10.97
CA VAL A 49 5.11 -3.21 -9.67
C VAL A 49 5.01 -4.28 -8.59
N THR A 50 6.04 -4.38 -7.77
CA THR A 50 6.04 -5.31 -6.65
C THR A 50 5.52 -4.62 -5.40
N ALA A 51 4.92 -5.40 -4.51
CA ALA A 51 4.38 -4.90 -3.25
C ALA A 51 4.98 -5.67 -2.09
N ASN A 52 5.57 -4.95 -1.15
CA ASN A 52 6.08 -5.53 0.09
C ASN A 52 5.18 -5.01 1.22
N ILE A 53 4.37 -5.89 1.80
CA ILE A 53 3.42 -5.53 2.84
C ILE A 53 4.15 -5.46 4.18
N LEU A 54 4.14 -4.28 4.80
CA LEU A 54 4.77 -4.07 6.10
C LEU A 54 3.78 -4.16 7.25
N TYR A 55 2.50 -3.92 6.97
CA TYR A 55 1.45 -3.95 7.99
C TYR A 55 0.11 -4.22 7.31
N GLY A 56 -0.72 -5.02 7.96
CA GLY A 56 -2.08 -5.26 7.50
C GLY A 56 -3.00 -5.44 8.69
N ASN A 57 -4.20 -4.88 8.60
CA ASN A 57 -5.20 -4.97 9.66
C ASN A 57 -6.60 -4.91 9.06
N ILE A 58 -7.54 -5.64 9.66
CA ILE A 58 -8.95 -5.58 9.29
C ILE A 58 -9.73 -5.26 10.55
N GLU A 59 -10.57 -4.23 10.47
CA GLU A 59 -11.47 -3.82 11.54
C GLU A 59 -12.91 -3.92 11.06
N ILE A 60 -13.83 -4.16 11.98
CA ILE A 60 -15.26 -4.15 11.67
C ILE A 60 -15.83 -2.83 12.16
N LEU A 61 -16.30 -1.99 11.25
CA LEU A 61 -16.92 -0.71 11.56
C LEU A 61 -18.38 -0.76 11.13
N ASP A 62 -19.29 -0.66 12.08
CA ASP A 62 -20.74 -0.74 11.83
C ASP A 62 -21.14 -1.97 10.99
N GLY A 63 -20.53 -3.10 11.31
CA GLY A 63 -20.78 -4.36 10.62
C GLY A 63 -20.08 -4.53 9.28
N THR A 64 -19.32 -3.53 8.85
CA THR A 64 -18.60 -3.59 7.57
C THR A 64 -17.11 -3.79 7.81
N PRO A 65 -16.49 -4.81 7.20
CA PRO A 65 -15.03 -4.96 7.28
C PRO A 65 -14.32 -3.81 6.59
N VAL A 66 -13.34 -3.23 7.26
CA VAL A 66 -12.47 -2.19 6.68
C VAL A 66 -11.04 -2.67 6.82
N GLY A 67 -10.33 -2.77 5.72
CA GLY A 67 -8.93 -3.19 5.71
C GLY A 67 -7.99 -2.03 5.54
N GLU A 68 -6.83 -2.12 6.18
CA GLU A 68 -5.74 -1.17 6.02
C GLU A 68 -4.45 -1.91 5.75
N LEU A 69 -3.66 -1.42 4.79
CA LEU A 69 -2.34 -1.96 4.49
C LEU A 69 -1.33 -0.83 4.44
N VAL A 70 -0.12 -1.13 4.87
CA VAL A 70 1.03 -0.25 4.62
C VAL A 70 2.01 -1.07 3.80
N VAL A 71 2.34 -0.56 2.62
CA VAL A 71 3.01 -1.33 1.57
C VAL A 71 4.11 -0.49 0.94
N VAL A 72 5.25 -1.13 0.64
CA VAL A 72 6.26 -0.52 -0.23
C VAL A 72 5.99 -1.02 -1.65
N LEU A 73 5.67 -0.09 -2.54
CA LEU A 73 5.50 -0.39 -3.97
C LEU A 73 6.79 -0.03 -4.69
N SER A 74 7.28 -0.91 -5.52
CA SER A 74 8.54 -0.72 -6.25
C SER A 74 8.38 -1.04 -7.72
N GLY A 75 8.93 -0.18 -8.56
CA GLY A 75 8.88 -0.33 -10.02
C GLY A 75 9.35 0.95 -10.69
N GLU A 76 9.30 0.99 -12.01
CA GLU A 76 9.65 2.19 -12.75
C GLU A 76 8.66 3.32 -12.42
N LYS A 77 9.10 4.56 -12.50
CA LYS A 77 8.28 5.72 -12.14
C LYS A 77 6.96 5.76 -12.88
N ALA A 78 6.98 5.54 -14.18
CA ALA A 78 5.74 5.51 -14.98
C ALA A 78 4.83 4.37 -14.55
N ALA A 79 5.40 3.21 -14.24
CA ALA A 79 4.64 2.05 -13.77
C ALA A 79 4.03 2.32 -12.39
N LEU A 80 4.78 2.99 -11.50
CA LEU A 80 4.26 3.36 -10.18
C LEU A 80 3.08 4.33 -10.30
N ALA A 81 3.14 5.28 -11.23
CA ALA A 81 2.03 6.19 -11.46
C ALA A 81 0.79 5.44 -11.96
N GLY A 82 0.97 4.52 -12.91
CA GLY A 82 -0.11 3.69 -13.42
C GLY A 82 -0.71 2.79 -12.34
N ALA A 83 0.14 2.20 -11.52
CA ALA A 83 -0.29 1.34 -10.42
C ALA A 83 -1.13 2.11 -9.39
N GLN A 84 -0.71 3.33 -9.03
CA GLN A 84 -1.48 4.17 -8.10
C GLN A 84 -2.86 4.48 -8.66
N GLU A 85 -2.94 4.81 -9.94
CA GLU A 85 -4.21 5.09 -10.59
C GLU A 85 -5.10 3.83 -10.63
N ALA A 86 -4.53 2.67 -10.92
CA ALA A 86 -5.27 1.41 -10.91
C ALA A 86 -5.84 1.10 -9.52
N ILE A 87 -5.08 1.38 -8.47
CA ILE A 87 -5.54 1.19 -7.10
C ILE A 87 -6.75 2.10 -6.81
N ARG A 88 -6.66 3.38 -7.19
CA ARG A 88 -7.78 4.31 -7.01
C ARG A 88 -9.00 3.92 -7.81
N GLN A 89 -8.80 3.48 -9.05
CA GLN A 89 -9.89 3.02 -9.92
C GLN A 89 -10.60 1.79 -9.36
N ALA A 90 -9.89 0.97 -8.59
CA ALA A 90 -10.48 -0.19 -7.92
C ALA A 90 -11.29 0.18 -6.67
N GLY A 91 -11.38 1.46 -6.33
CA GLY A 91 -12.14 1.93 -5.17
C GLY A 91 -11.36 1.91 -3.87
N VAL A 92 -10.04 1.74 -3.93
CA VAL A 92 -9.18 1.71 -2.76
C VAL A 92 -8.61 3.11 -2.52
N GLN A 93 -8.70 3.60 -1.30
CA GLN A 93 -8.09 4.87 -0.93
C GLN A 93 -6.58 4.68 -0.80
N LEU A 94 -5.82 5.57 -1.40
CA LEU A 94 -4.36 5.50 -1.38
C LEU A 94 -3.78 6.81 -0.86
N LYS A 95 -2.85 6.70 0.06
CA LYS A 95 -2.10 7.84 0.58
C LYS A 95 -0.60 7.52 0.49
N VAL A 96 0.16 8.38 -0.18
CA VAL A 96 1.61 8.22 -0.23
C VAL A 96 2.19 8.79 1.06
N LEU A 97 2.89 7.93 1.80
CA LEU A 97 3.49 8.31 3.10
C LEU A 97 4.92 8.78 2.93
N LYS A 98 5.66 8.18 2.01
CA LYS A 98 7.06 8.52 1.78
C LYS A 98 7.44 8.14 0.35
N GLY A 99 8.14 9.01 -0.34
CA GLY A 99 8.72 8.71 -1.64
C GLY A 99 10.18 8.32 -1.50
N GLY A 100 10.69 7.55 -2.47
CA GLY A 100 12.10 7.18 -2.53
C GLY A 100 12.96 8.33 -3.03
N GLN A 101 14.24 8.26 -2.74
CA GLN A 101 15.23 9.27 -3.15
C GLN A 101 15.78 8.96 -4.54
#